data_cd552fc7404810e1b84442dbee579e4e
#
_entry.id   cd552fc7404810e1b84442dbee579e4e
#
_cell.length_a   1.000
_cell.length_b   1.000
_cell.length_c   1.000
_cell.angle_alpha   90.00
_cell.angle_beta   90.00
_cell.angle_gamma   90.00
#
_symmetry.space_group_name_H-M   'P 1'
#
loop_
_entity.id
_entity.type
_entity.pdbx_description
1 polymer ?
#
loop_
_entity_poly.entity_id
_entity_poly.type
_entity_poly.pdbx_seq_one_letter_code
_entity_poly.pdbx_strand_id
1 'polypeptide(L)'
;TAYRRQRQMCIRDRNWEQEHVPAILNVWFGGSEAAYAIGDALFGYVNPGGKLTMTFPKNVGQIPLYYAHKNTGRPLKDGKWFEKFRSNYLDVDNDPLYPFGYGLSYTTFSYSDIDLSHSSMDMNGSLTAAVEVTNTGTWPGSEVVQLYIRDVVGSSTRPVKELKGFQKIFLEPGEMKIVRFKIAPEMLRYYNYDLQLVAEPGDFEVETHSYNPDAVSYTHLR
;
A
#
# COMPACT_ATOMS: atom_id res chain seq x y z
N THR A 1 27.27 -2.86 -18.80
CA THR A 1 25.79 -3.05 -18.73
C THR A 1 25.34 -3.71 -17.43
N ALA A 2 26.08 -4.67 -16.86
CA ALA A 2 25.77 -5.28 -15.57
C ALA A 2 25.90 -4.27 -14.41
N TYR A 3 26.88 -3.38 -14.45
CA TYR A 3 27.09 -2.32 -13.46
C TYR A 3 25.95 -1.30 -13.38
N ARG A 4 25.29 -0.97 -14.48
CA ARG A 4 24.13 -0.06 -14.48
C ARG A 4 22.88 -0.72 -13.90
N ARG A 5 22.70 -2.04 -14.08
CA ARG A 5 21.60 -2.80 -13.48
C ARG A 5 21.74 -2.94 -11.98
N GLN A 6 22.96 -3.16 -11.48
CA GLN A 6 23.24 -3.16 -10.04
C GLN A 6 23.01 -1.80 -9.39
N ARG A 7 23.29 -0.68 -10.09
CA ARG A 7 22.99 0.67 -9.57
C ARG A 7 21.50 0.94 -9.45
N GLN A 8 20.65 0.39 -10.32
CA GLN A 8 19.20 0.47 -10.17
C GLN A 8 18.68 -0.33 -8.96
N MET A 9 19.42 -1.32 -8.48
CA MET A 9 19.12 -2.04 -7.24
C MET A 9 19.71 -1.35 -6.00
N CYS A 10 20.62 -0.40 -6.15
CA CYS A 10 21.18 0.39 -5.06
C CYS A 10 20.23 1.54 -4.70
N ILE A 11 19.41 1.29 -3.74
CA ILE A 11 18.41 2.15 -3.13
C ILE A 11 18.98 3.49 -2.64
N ARG A 12 20.26 3.53 -2.33
CA ARG A 12 20.99 4.69 -1.84
C ARG A 12 21.01 5.87 -2.83
N ASP A 13 20.92 5.59 -4.12
CA ASP A 13 20.99 6.64 -5.15
C ASP A 13 19.64 7.35 -5.34
N ARG A 14 18.53 6.81 -4.81
CA ARG A 14 17.17 7.35 -5.03
C ARG A 14 16.77 8.48 -4.10
N ASN A 15 17.41 8.65 -2.96
CA ASN A 15 17.17 9.80 -2.07
C ASN A 15 17.53 11.11 -2.79
N TRP A 16 18.64 11.10 -3.52
CA TRP A 16 19.05 12.25 -4.29
C TRP A 16 18.05 12.57 -5.42
N GLU A 17 17.62 11.54 -6.19
CA GLU A 17 16.60 11.72 -7.23
C GLU A 17 15.28 12.20 -6.63
N GLN A 18 14.86 11.64 -5.50
CA GLN A 18 13.64 12.07 -4.80
C GLN A 18 13.69 13.56 -4.41
N GLU A 19 14.85 14.06 -4.01
CA GLU A 19 15.02 15.42 -3.56
C GLU A 19 15.22 16.43 -4.71
N HIS A 20 15.78 16.00 -5.84
CA HIS A 20 16.27 16.91 -6.88
C HIS A 20 15.58 16.74 -8.23
N VAL A 21 14.83 15.67 -8.45
CA VAL A 21 14.17 15.38 -9.72
C VAL A 21 12.64 15.52 -9.56
N PRO A 22 11.98 16.33 -10.42
CA PRO A 22 10.55 16.60 -10.26
C PRO A 22 9.64 15.41 -10.53
N ALA A 23 10.12 14.37 -11.25
CA ALA A 23 9.36 13.17 -11.55
C ALA A 23 10.26 11.95 -11.72
N ILE A 24 9.82 10.79 -11.26
CA ILE A 24 10.51 9.51 -11.39
C ILE A 24 9.54 8.48 -11.95
N LEU A 25 9.88 7.90 -13.11
CA LEU A 25 9.13 6.80 -13.71
C LEU A 25 9.88 5.48 -13.47
N ASN A 26 9.28 4.60 -12.65
CA ASN A 26 9.84 3.28 -12.39
C ASN A 26 9.24 2.26 -13.37
N VAL A 27 10.04 1.77 -14.30
CA VAL A 27 9.57 0.94 -15.42
C VAL A 27 9.87 -0.55 -15.26
N TRP A 28 10.55 -0.96 -14.21
CA TRP A 28 10.99 -2.34 -13.98
C TRP A 28 11.65 -2.95 -15.24
N PHE A 29 11.28 -4.19 -15.57
CA PHE A 29 11.73 -4.90 -16.77
C PHE A 29 10.56 -5.04 -17.76
N GLY A 30 10.42 -4.08 -18.65
CA GLY A 30 9.23 -3.91 -19.50
C GLY A 30 9.15 -4.80 -20.74
N GLY A 31 10.12 -5.68 -20.99
CA GLY A 31 10.12 -6.55 -22.16
C GLY A 31 10.33 -5.81 -23.50
N SER A 32 9.86 -6.41 -24.60
CA SER A 32 10.12 -5.93 -25.96
C SER A 32 9.45 -4.58 -26.27
N GLU A 33 8.26 -4.35 -25.73
CA GLU A 33 7.46 -3.14 -25.96
C GLU A 33 7.75 -2.00 -24.98
N ALA A 34 8.73 -2.17 -24.07
CA ALA A 34 9.06 -1.21 -23.03
C ALA A 34 9.35 0.19 -23.56
N ALA A 35 10.04 0.30 -24.69
CA ALA A 35 10.41 1.61 -25.26
C ALA A 35 9.18 2.41 -25.68
N TYR A 36 8.19 1.76 -26.29
CA TYR A 36 6.93 2.41 -26.67
C TYR A 36 6.12 2.81 -25.43
N ALA A 37 5.94 1.91 -24.47
CA ALA A 37 5.22 2.20 -23.24
C ALA A 37 5.86 3.34 -22.42
N ILE A 38 7.19 3.41 -22.36
CA ILE A 38 7.90 4.51 -21.72
C ILE A 38 7.67 5.82 -22.48
N GLY A 39 7.76 5.80 -23.82
CA GLY A 39 7.48 6.95 -24.66
C GLY A 39 6.06 7.46 -24.47
N ASP A 40 5.07 6.58 -24.52
CA ASP A 40 3.66 6.92 -24.33
C ASP A 40 3.41 7.57 -22.97
N ALA A 41 4.01 7.04 -21.90
CA ALA A 41 3.91 7.65 -20.58
C ALA A 41 4.60 9.03 -20.53
N LEU A 42 5.83 9.15 -21.03
CA LEU A 42 6.59 10.42 -20.98
C LEU A 42 5.94 11.55 -21.76
N PHE A 43 5.30 11.23 -22.91
CA PHE A 43 4.64 12.21 -23.76
C PHE A 43 3.13 12.37 -23.45
N GLY A 44 2.63 11.68 -22.41
CA GLY A 44 1.26 11.84 -21.94
C GLY A 44 0.19 11.15 -22.78
N TYR A 45 0.57 10.23 -23.70
CA TYR A 45 -0.41 9.41 -24.43
C TYR A 45 -1.07 8.38 -23.52
N VAL A 46 -0.38 7.94 -22.47
CA VAL A 46 -0.88 7.03 -21.45
C VAL A 46 -0.60 7.60 -20.06
N ASN A 47 -1.63 7.65 -19.24
CA ASN A 47 -1.50 8.03 -17.83
C ASN A 47 -1.02 6.81 -17.01
N PRO A 48 0.18 6.85 -16.37
CA PRO A 48 0.65 5.74 -15.55
C PRO A 48 -0.25 5.55 -14.33
N GLY A 49 -0.82 4.35 -14.21
CA GLY A 49 -1.72 3.97 -13.11
C GLY A 49 -1.20 2.74 -12.34
N GLY A 50 0.10 2.45 -12.41
CA GLY A 50 0.74 1.36 -11.68
C GLY A 50 1.13 1.78 -10.26
N LYS A 51 1.12 0.80 -9.34
CA LYS A 51 1.58 0.99 -7.96
C LYS A 51 2.79 0.10 -7.68
N LEU A 52 3.66 0.53 -6.78
CA LEU A 52 4.84 -0.23 -6.38
C LEU A 52 4.44 -1.54 -5.71
N THR A 53 5.05 -2.63 -6.15
CA THR A 53 4.83 -3.98 -5.63
C THR A 53 5.86 -4.39 -4.58
N MET A 54 6.69 -3.45 -4.15
CA MET A 54 7.64 -3.60 -3.05
C MET A 54 7.90 -2.25 -2.39
N THR A 55 8.38 -2.31 -1.16
CA THR A 55 8.79 -1.14 -0.38
C THR A 55 10.19 -0.70 -0.80
N PHE A 56 10.41 0.60 -0.98
CA PHE A 56 11.72 1.19 -1.25
C PHE A 56 12.27 1.85 0.01
N PRO A 57 13.37 1.37 0.59
CA PRO A 57 13.98 1.97 1.76
C PRO A 57 14.71 3.27 1.46
N LYS A 58 14.91 4.10 2.47
CA LYS A 58 15.76 5.30 2.44
C LYS A 58 17.24 4.93 2.54
N ASN A 59 17.56 3.81 3.20
CA ASN A 59 18.92 3.35 3.45
C ASN A 59 18.98 1.84 3.33
N VAL A 60 20.08 1.31 2.78
CA VAL A 60 20.35 -0.13 2.70
C VAL A 60 20.28 -0.81 4.07
N GLY A 61 20.66 -0.10 5.14
CA GLY A 61 20.59 -0.60 6.52
C GLY A 61 19.17 -0.86 7.03
N GLN A 62 18.12 -0.37 6.35
CA GLN A 62 16.74 -0.68 6.69
C GLN A 62 16.27 -2.06 6.19
N ILE A 63 17.02 -2.71 5.29
CA ILE A 63 16.65 -4.00 4.70
C ILE A 63 16.89 -5.13 5.71
N PRO A 64 15.91 -6.06 5.86
CA PRO A 64 14.65 -6.21 5.12
C PRO A 64 13.55 -5.27 5.62
N LEU A 65 12.81 -4.64 4.69
CA LEU A 65 11.73 -3.70 4.98
C LEU A 65 10.43 -4.17 4.32
N TYR A 66 9.51 -4.69 5.15
CA TYR A 66 8.23 -5.23 4.70
C TYR A 66 7.08 -4.31 5.09
N TYR A 67 6.14 -4.06 4.17
CA TYR A 67 4.92 -3.32 4.48
C TYR A 67 4.07 -4.04 5.55
N ALA A 68 4.09 -5.38 5.53
CA ALA A 68 3.40 -6.27 6.46
C ALA A 68 4.29 -6.69 7.65
N HIS A 69 5.17 -5.81 8.11
CA HIS A 69 6.04 -6.11 9.24
C HIS A 69 5.23 -6.34 10.53
N LYS A 70 5.80 -7.08 11.45
CA LYS A 70 5.22 -7.25 12.79
C LYS A 70 5.72 -6.14 13.72
N ASN A 71 4.86 -5.71 14.62
CA ASN A 71 5.27 -4.77 15.67
C ASN A 71 6.35 -5.40 16.55
N THR A 72 7.30 -4.57 16.92
CA THR A 72 8.26 -4.87 17.99
C THR A 72 7.62 -4.63 19.36
N GLY A 73 8.24 -5.09 20.45
CA GLY A 73 7.70 -4.85 21.80
C GLY A 73 7.63 -3.37 22.20
N ARG A 74 8.37 -2.50 21.50
CA ARG A 74 8.39 -1.05 21.74
C ARG A 74 8.45 -0.29 20.42
N PRO A 75 7.35 -0.30 19.62
CA PRO A 75 7.33 0.42 18.37
C PRO A 75 7.48 1.92 18.58
N LEU A 76 8.11 2.59 17.64
CA LEU A 76 8.13 4.05 17.60
C LEU A 76 6.72 4.54 17.23
N LYS A 77 6.28 5.65 17.81
CA LYS A 77 5.03 6.28 17.41
C LYS A 77 5.21 6.99 16.06
N ASP A 78 4.17 6.99 15.26
CA ASP A 78 4.16 7.67 13.97
C ASP A 78 4.60 9.13 14.08
N GLY A 79 5.34 9.59 13.08
CA GLY A 79 5.85 10.96 13.02
C GLY A 79 7.04 11.25 13.93
N LYS A 80 7.55 10.28 14.68
CA LYS A 80 8.77 10.43 15.47
C LYS A 80 9.95 9.77 14.77
N TRP A 81 11.03 10.51 14.65
CA TRP A 81 12.28 9.98 14.10
C TRP A 81 13.06 9.13 15.11
N PHE A 82 13.13 9.58 16.36
CA PHE A 82 13.91 8.91 17.41
C PHE A 82 13.25 9.05 18.77
N GLU A 83 13.19 7.95 19.51
CA GLU A 83 12.79 7.94 20.92
C GLU A 83 13.64 6.92 21.67
N LYS A 84 14.24 7.33 22.80
CA LYS A 84 15.07 6.44 23.63
C LYS A 84 14.27 5.21 24.08
N PHE A 85 14.90 4.04 23.98
CA PHE A 85 14.31 2.73 24.33
C PHE A 85 13.18 2.25 23.40
N ARG A 86 13.03 2.84 22.22
CA ARG A 86 12.14 2.36 21.16
C ARG A 86 12.92 1.65 20.06
N SER A 87 12.22 0.90 19.21
CA SER A 87 12.79 0.28 18.02
C SER A 87 12.91 1.30 16.92
N ASN A 88 14.09 1.87 16.75
CA ASN A 88 14.41 2.84 15.70
C ASN A 88 15.83 2.62 15.18
N TYR A 89 16.06 3.08 13.96
CA TYR A 89 17.40 3.20 13.39
C TYR A 89 18.15 4.39 14.02
N LEU A 90 19.48 4.43 13.86
CA LEU A 90 20.31 5.50 14.45
C LEU A 90 20.47 6.69 13.50
N ASP A 91 20.49 6.44 12.21
CA ASP A 91 20.88 7.37 11.15
C ASP A 91 19.75 7.68 10.15
N VAL A 92 18.60 7.04 10.30
CA VAL A 92 17.43 7.19 9.43
C VAL A 92 16.17 6.90 10.24
N ASP A 93 15.05 7.48 9.87
CA ASP A 93 13.76 7.13 10.45
C ASP A 93 13.29 5.73 10.04
N ASN A 94 12.21 5.25 10.63
CA ASN A 94 11.66 3.93 10.31
C ASN A 94 10.86 3.89 9.01
N ASP A 95 10.49 5.05 8.47
CA ASP A 95 9.65 5.14 7.30
C ASP A 95 10.41 4.79 6.02
N PRO A 96 9.78 4.12 5.06
CA PRO A 96 10.38 3.88 3.76
C PRO A 96 10.49 5.18 2.93
N LEU A 97 11.32 5.15 1.89
CA LEU A 97 11.33 6.21 0.88
C LEU A 97 10.03 6.20 0.07
N TYR A 98 9.66 5.02 -0.44
CA TYR A 98 8.36 4.76 -1.04
C TYR A 98 7.79 3.48 -0.48
N PRO A 99 6.59 3.50 0.10
CA PRO A 99 5.97 2.30 0.63
C PRO A 99 5.41 1.40 -0.48
N PHE A 100 5.15 0.16 -0.14
CA PHE A 100 4.37 -0.76 -0.97
C PHE A 100 3.01 -0.15 -1.33
N GLY A 101 2.58 -0.29 -2.57
CA GLY A 101 1.32 0.27 -3.04
C GLY A 101 1.37 1.74 -3.43
N TYR A 102 2.50 2.44 -3.25
CA TYR A 102 2.68 3.83 -3.66
C TYR A 102 2.76 3.96 -5.17
N GLY A 103 2.22 5.05 -5.70
CA GLY A 103 2.35 5.44 -7.11
C GLY A 103 1.48 6.64 -7.41
N LEU A 104 2.05 7.63 -8.07
CA LEU A 104 1.37 8.82 -8.54
C LEU A 104 0.80 8.60 -9.95
N SER A 105 -0.09 9.49 -10.35
CA SER A 105 -0.75 9.53 -11.65
C SER A 105 -0.68 10.96 -12.18
N TYR A 106 -1.00 11.18 -13.45
CA TYR A 106 -1.17 12.54 -14.02
C TYR A 106 -2.52 13.17 -13.64
N THR A 107 -3.35 12.43 -12.92
CA THR A 107 -4.60 12.91 -12.35
C THR A 107 -4.62 12.64 -10.84
N THR A 108 -5.62 13.14 -10.15
CA THR A 108 -5.82 12.97 -8.71
C THR A 108 -7.11 12.22 -8.43
N PHE A 109 -7.11 11.42 -7.37
CA PHE A 109 -8.26 10.67 -6.94
C PHE A 109 -8.61 11.00 -5.50
N SER A 110 -9.89 11.11 -5.19
CA SER A 110 -10.41 11.19 -3.82
C SER A 110 -11.13 9.91 -3.45
N TYR A 111 -11.08 9.58 -2.17
CA TYR A 111 -11.74 8.42 -1.58
C TYR A 111 -12.74 8.89 -0.52
N SER A 112 -13.91 8.27 -0.47
CA SER A 112 -14.83 8.43 0.66
C SER A 112 -14.34 7.63 1.87
N ASP A 113 -15.02 7.79 3.00
CA ASP A 113 -14.93 6.83 4.09
C ASP A 113 -15.41 5.45 3.65
N ILE A 114 -14.87 4.40 4.29
CA ILE A 114 -15.30 3.03 4.04
C ILE A 114 -16.66 2.80 4.66
N ASP A 115 -17.58 2.27 3.87
CA ASP A 115 -18.86 1.76 4.33
C ASP A 115 -18.79 0.22 4.44
N LEU A 116 -19.02 -0.28 5.65
CA LEU A 116 -19.13 -1.71 5.90
C LEU A 116 -20.61 -2.10 5.99
N SER A 117 -21.00 -3.14 5.24
CA SER A 117 -22.39 -3.65 5.31
C SER A 117 -22.82 -4.06 6.71
N HIS A 118 -21.89 -4.42 7.57
CA HIS A 118 -22.09 -4.78 8.99
C HIS A 118 -20.83 -4.46 9.78
N SER A 119 -20.97 -4.13 11.05
CA SER A 119 -19.84 -3.87 11.97
C SER A 119 -19.29 -5.15 12.62
N SER A 120 -19.92 -6.29 12.41
CA SER A 120 -19.50 -7.59 12.91
C SER A 120 -19.78 -8.69 11.91
N MET A 121 -19.02 -9.78 11.99
CA MET A 121 -19.14 -10.91 11.08
C MET A 121 -18.94 -12.23 11.82
N ASP A 122 -19.84 -13.17 11.57
CA ASP A 122 -19.69 -14.55 12.08
C ASP A 122 -18.69 -15.34 11.21
N MET A 123 -18.16 -16.43 11.77
CA MET A 123 -17.19 -17.33 11.11
C MET A 123 -17.71 -18.00 9.83
N ASN A 124 -19.03 -17.99 9.59
CA ASN A 124 -19.63 -18.50 8.36
C ASN A 124 -20.25 -17.38 7.50
N GLY A 125 -20.08 -16.13 7.94
CA GLY A 125 -20.62 -14.96 7.27
C GLY A 125 -19.65 -14.34 6.26
N SER A 126 -20.10 -13.28 5.66
CA SER A 126 -19.23 -12.36 4.90
C SER A 126 -19.81 -10.96 4.98
N LEU A 127 -18.97 -9.97 4.86
CA LEU A 127 -19.38 -8.58 4.74
C LEU A 127 -18.81 -7.94 3.49
N THR A 128 -19.37 -6.79 3.12
CA THR A 128 -18.89 -5.99 2.01
C THR A 128 -18.33 -4.69 2.54
N ALA A 129 -17.09 -4.39 2.17
CA ALA A 129 -16.49 -3.07 2.32
C ALA A 129 -16.66 -2.32 1.00
N ALA A 130 -17.24 -1.13 1.04
CA ALA A 130 -17.46 -0.28 -0.11
C ALA A 130 -16.76 1.07 0.08
N VAL A 131 -16.19 1.61 -1.00
CA VAL A 131 -15.56 2.92 -1.02
C VAL A 131 -15.90 3.61 -2.34
N GLU A 132 -16.23 4.90 -2.28
CA GLU A 132 -16.38 5.72 -3.47
C GLU A 132 -15.03 6.30 -3.86
N VAL A 133 -14.68 6.17 -5.14
CA VAL A 133 -13.46 6.74 -5.71
C VAL A 133 -13.83 7.67 -6.84
N THR A 134 -13.40 8.92 -6.75
CA THR A 134 -13.67 9.96 -7.74
C THR A 134 -12.37 10.47 -8.34
N ASN A 135 -12.32 10.58 -9.66
CA ASN A 135 -11.25 11.29 -10.36
C ASN A 135 -11.48 12.80 -10.21
N THR A 136 -10.71 13.46 -9.37
CA THR A 136 -10.81 14.90 -9.09
C THR A 136 -9.94 15.76 -9.98
N GLY A 137 -9.11 15.14 -10.81
CA GLY A 137 -8.22 15.84 -11.73
C GLY A 137 -8.84 16.04 -13.12
N THR A 138 -8.03 16.51 -14.05
CA THR A 138 -8.45 16.90 -15.41
C THR A 138 -8.11 15.87 -16.48
N TRP A 139 -7.42 14.77 -16.11
CA TRP A 139 -7.01 13.72 -17.03
C TRP A 139 -7.71 12.40 -16.70
N PRO A 140 -8.07 11.60 -17.71
CA PRO A 140 -8.53 10.24 -17.46
C PRO A 140 -7.40 9.39 -16.89
N GLY A 141 -7.72 8.44 -16.02
CA GLY A 141 -6.70 7.63 -15.42
C GLY A 141 -7.20 6.37 -14.74
N SER A 142 -6.27 5.45 -14.54
CA SER A 142 -6.53 4.22 -13.77
C SER A 142 -6.02 4.39 -12.34
N GLU A 143 -6.83 3.94 -11.40
CA GLU A 143 -6.47 3.86 -9.99
C GLU A 143 -6.50 2.41 -9.52
N VAL A 144 -5.59 2.03 -8.62
CA VAL A 144 -5.58 0.71 -7.96
C VAL A 144 -6.03 0.88 -6.53
N VAL A 145 -7.29 0.59 -6.31
CA VAL A 145 -7.91 0.59 -4.97
C VAL A 145 -7.47 -0.66 -4.23
N GLN A 146 -6.88 -0.49 -3.04
CA GLN A 146 -6.27 -1.56 -2.25
C GLN A 146 -7.04 -1.72 -0.95
N LEU A 147 -7.38 -2.95 -0.58
CA LEU A 147 -8.00 -3.31 0.69
C LEU A 147 -6.96 -3.93 1.61
N TYR A 148 -6.74 -3.32 2.76
CA TYR A 148 -5.89 -3.85 3.81
C TYR A 148 -6.72 -4.20 5.04
N ILE A 149 -6.31 -5.25 5.73
CA ILE A 149 -6.90 -5.66 7.00
C ILE A 149 -5.78 -5.85 8.01
N ARG A 150 -6.01 -5.35 9.21
CA ARG A 150 -5.17 -5.57 10.38
C ARG A 150 -5.96 -6.31 11.44
N ASP A 151 -5.44 -7.43 11.89
CA ASP A 151 -5.87 -8.10 13.10
C ASP A 151 -5.20 -7.41 14.30
N VAL A 152 -5.99 -6.79 15.16
CA VAL A 152 -5.47 -5.94 16.24
C VAL A 152 -4.79 -6.77 17.32
N VAL A 153 -5.37 -7.92 17.68
CA VAL A 153 -4.87 -8.83 18.71
C VAL A 153 -5.15 -10.28 18.34
N GLY A 154 -4.12 -11.02 17.94
CA GLY A 154 -4.18 -12.46 17.74
C GLY A 154 -3.38 -13.23 18.79
N SER A 155 -3.59 -14.54 18.89
CA SER A 155 -2.81 -15.44 19.78
C SER A 155 -1.32 -15.46 19.43
N SER A 156 -0.94 -15.11 18.19
CA SER A 156 0.42 -14.83 17.77
C SER A 156 0.53 -13.41 17.21
N THR A 157 1.74 -12.82 17.26
CA THR A 157 1.99 -11.45 16.75
C THR A 157 1.54 -11.32 15.31
N ARG A 158 0.62 -10.39 15.06
CA ARG A 158 0.05 -10.12 13.75
C ARG A 158 0.81 -9.01 13.01
N PRO A 159 0.82 -9.04 11.66
CA PRO A 159 1.32 -7.93 10.86
C PRO A 159 0.57 -6.63 11.13
N VAL A 160 1.23 -5.49 10.95
CA VAL A 160 0.60 -4.16 11.09
C VAL A 160 -0.53 -3.94 10.10
N LYS A 161 -0.47 -4.58 8.94
CA LYS A 161 -1.54 -4.69 7.95
C LYS A 161 -1.19 -5.72 6.87
N GLU A 162 -2.20 -6.28 6.24
CA GLU A 162 -2.06 -7.24 5.15
C GLU A 162 -2.96 -6.85 3.98
N LEU A 163 -2.42 -6.80 2.77
CA LEU A 163 -3.21 -6.60 1.55
C LEU A 163 -4.10 -7.84 1.32
N LYS A 164 -5.41 -7.66 1.38
CA LYS A 164 -6.40 -8.73 1.22
C LYS A 164 -7.14 -8.68 -0.11
N GLY A 165 -7.10 -7.54 -0.79
CA GLY A 165 -7.69 -7.39 -2.11
C GLY A 165 -7.25 -6.12 -2.82
N PHE A 166 -7.39 -6.09 -4.14
CA PHE A 166 -7.22 -4.88 -4.92
C PHE A 166 -8.08 -4.92 -6.18
N GLN A 167 -8.47 -3.74 -6.67
CA GLN A 167 -9.17 -3.58 -7.95
C GLN A 167 -8.57 -2.41 -8.71
N LYS A 168 -8.25 -2.61 -9.98
CA LYS A 168 -7.85 -1.54 -10.89
C LYS A 168 -9.09 -1.03 -11.61
N ILE A 169 -9.40 0.25 -11.43
CA ILE A 169 -10.53 0.93 -12.07
C ILE A 169 -10.02 2.04 -12.98
N PHE A 170 -10.74 2.33 -14.03
CA PHE A 170 -10.50 3.47 -14.90
C PHE A 170 -11.60 4.50 -14.69
N LEU A 171 -11.25 5.79 -14.60
CA LEU A 171 -12.17 6.90 -14.36
C LEU A 171 -11.84 8.06 -15.30
N GLU A 172 -12.89 8.56 -15.95
CA GLU A 172 -12.86 9.85 -16.66
C GLU A 172 -12.79 11.01 -15.65
N PRO A 173 -12.37 12.22 -16.08
CA PRO A 173 -12.41 13.40 -15.22
C PRO A 173 -13.80 13.64 -14.63
N GLY A 174 -13.90 13.77 -13.32
CA GLY A 174 -15.17 13.94 -12.59
C GLY A 174 -15.99 12.65 -12.42
N GLU A 175 -15.56 11.54 -13.00
CA GLU A 175 -16.26 10.26 -12.82
C GLU A 175 -16.04 9.70 -11.42
N MET A 176 -17.08 9.10 -10.85
CA MET A 176 -17.08 8.40 -9.57
C MET A 176 -17.50 6.95 -9.78
N LYS A 177 -16.80 6.02 -9.10
CA LYS A 177 -17.16 4.59 -9.03
C LYS A 177 -17.12 4.09 -7.60
N ILE A 178 -18.09 3.22 -7.27
CA ILE A 178 -18.11 2.51 -6.00
C ILE A 178 -17.38 1.18 -6.18
N VAL A 179 -16.28 1.03 -5.46
CA VAL A 179 -15.49 -0.21 -5.40
C VAL A 179 -15.93 -1.02 -4.20
N ARG A 180 -16.21 -2.30 -4.40
CA ARG A 180 -16.69 -3.22 -3.37
C ARG A 180 -15.76 -4.39 -3.22
N PHE A 181 -15.42 -4.71 -1.97
CA PHE A 181 -14.65 -5.88 -1.60
C PHE A 181 -15.49 -6.76 -0.69
N LYS A 182 -15.60 -8.03 -1.02
CA LYS A 182 -16.18 -9.03 -0.14
C LYS A 182 -15.11 -9.51 0.83
N ILE A 183 -15.33 -9.30 2.13
CA ILE A 183 -14.49 -9.83 3.21
C ILE A 183 -15.13 -11.12 3.71
N ALA A 184 -14.36 -12.20 3.67
CA ALA A 184 -14.78 -13.52 4.11
C ALA A 184 -13.80 -14.05 5.18
N PRO A 185 -14.21 -15.01 6.02
CA PRO A 185 -13.37 -15.54 7.12
C PRO A 185 -12.01 -16.06 6.65
N GLU A 186 -11.93 -16.56 5.41
CA GLU A 186 -10.69 -17.05 4.81
C GLU A 186 -9.62 -15.97 4.74
N MET A 187 -10.01 -14.70 4.57
CA MET A 187 -9.10 -13.55 4.51
C MET A 187 -8.51 -13.21 5.89
N LEU A 188 -9.19 -13.62 6.98
CA LEU A 188 -8.79 -13.35 8.35
C LEU A 188 -7.93 -14.46 8.96
N ARG A 189 -7.80 -15.60 8.25
CA ARG A 189 -7.04 -16.75 8.74
C ARG A 189 -5.54 -16.50 8.77
N TYR A 190 -4.91 -17.11 9.78
CA TYR A 190 -3.45 -17.16 9.94
C TYR A 190 -3.02 -18.46 10.64
N TYR A 191 -1.75 -18.79 10.59
CA TYR A 191 -1.21 -19.94 11.30
C TYR A 191 -0.89 -19.56 12.75
N ASN A 192 -1.53 -20.26 13.70
CA ASN A 192 -1.26 -20.15 15.12
C ASN A 192 0.03 -20.90 15.53
N TYR A 193 0.35 -20.94 16.83
CA TYR A 193 1.53 -21.65 17.33
C TYR A 193 1.49 -23.16 17.11
N ASP A 194 0.31 -23.77 17.00
CA ASP A 194 0.11 -25.18 16.71
C ASP A 194 0.14 -25.48 15.20
N LEU A 195 0.54 -24.50 14.38
CA LEU A 195 0.56 -24.57 12.91
C LEU A 195 -0.82 -24.87 12.29
N GLN A 196 -1.88 -24.51 12.98
CA GLN A 196 -3.25 -24.64 12.46
C GLN A 196 -3.67 -23.32 11.82
N LEU A 197 -4.33 -23.41 10.66
CA LEU A 197 -4.87 -22.26 9.94
C LEU A 197 -6.23 -21.87 10.56
N VAL A 198 -6.24 -20.84 11.38
CA VAL A 198 -7.39 -20.40 12.16
C VAL A 198 -7.73 -18.93 11.87
N ALA A 199 -9.00 -18.57 12.07
CA ALA A 199 -9.42 -17.20 12.31
C ALA A 199 -9.89 -17.13 13.77
N GLU A 200 -9.42 -16.15 14.50
CA GLU A 200 -9.78 -15.96 15.93
C GLU A 200 -10.77 -14.80 16.05
N PRO A 201 -11.71 -14.87 17.02
CA PRO A 201 -12.55 -13.72 17.34
C PRO A 201 -11.72 -12.54 17.83
N GLY A 202 -12.03 -11.33 17.36
CA GLY A 202 -11.27 -10.15 17.73
C GLY A 202 -11.72 -8.92 16.98
N ASP A 203 -11.04 -7.81 17.24
CA ASP A 203 -11.23 -6.55 16.53
C ASP A 203 -10.27 -6.48 15.35
N PHE A 204 -10.79 -6.06 14.21
CA PHE A 204 -10.03 -5.87 12.98
C PHE A 204 -10.16 -4.42 12.51
N GLU A 205 -9.07 -3.86 12.01
CA GLU A 205 -9.06 -2.59 11.30
C GLU A 205 -9.10 -2.86 9.80
N VAL A 206 -10.00 -2.18 9.11
CA VAL A 206 -10.16 -2.29 7.64
C VAL A 206 -9.78 -0.95 7.02
N GLU A 207 -8.83 -0.96 6.11
CA GLU A 207 -8.35 0.23 5.42
C GLU A 207 -8.54 0.06 3.91
N THR A 208 -9.02 1.11 3.24
CA THR A 208 -8.88 1.22 1.78
C THR A 208 -8.13 2.48 1.44
N HIS A 209 -7.14 2.36 0.59
CA HIS A 209 -6.42 3.51 0.06
C HIS A 209 -5.73 3.18 -1.27
N SER A 210 -5.52 4.18 -2.10
CA SER A 210 -4.28 4.31 -2.81
C SER A 210 -3.35 5.05 -1.87
N TYR A 211 -2.08 4.71 -1.81
CA TYR A 211 -1.16 5.41 -0.93
C TYR A 211 -1.09 6.90 -1.32
N ASN A 212 -2.09 7.63 -0.88
CA ASN A 212 -2.07 9.07 -0.70
C ASN A 212 -2.22 9.27 0.82
N PRO A 213 -1.26 9.87 1.51
CA PRO A 213 -1.33 10.06 2.96
C PRO A 213 -2.58 10.84 3.41
N ASP A 214 -3.22 11.58 2.49
CA ASP A 214 -4.42 12.38 2.77
C ASP A 214 -5.74 11.60 2.53
N ALA A 215 -5.68 10.35 2.06
CA ALA A 215 -6.85 9.57 1.64
C ALA A 215 -6.92 8.20 2.32
N VAL A 216 -6.68 8.14 3.62
CA VAL A 216 -6.78 6.90 4.40
C VAL A 216 -8.12 6.90 5.13
N SER A 217 -8.95 5.92 4.83
CA SER A 217 -10.19 5.67 5.56
C SER A 217 -10.05 4.44 6.43
N TYR A 218 -10.39 4.56 7.70
CA TYR A 218 -10.32 3.51 8.73
C TYR A 218 -11.71 3.17 9.25
N THR A 219 -11.96 1.89 9.46
CA THR A 219 -13.15 1.44 10.20
C THR A 219 -12.83 0.19 11.00
N HIS A 220 -13.63 -0.06 12.04
CA HIS A 220 -13.45 -1.21 12.93
C HIS A 220 -14.48 -2.29 12.61
N LEU A 221 -14.02 -3.53 12.53
CA LEU A 221 -14.81 -4.74 12.39
C LEU A 221 -14.61 -5.60 13.64
N ARG A 222 -15.71 -6.11 14.21
CA ARG A 222 -15.74 -7.02 15.37
C ARG A 222 -16.28 -8.39 15.00
#